data_4c93e2dacd56ad6494d6482fcd63a7ae
#
_entry.id   4c93e2dacd56ad6494d6482fcd63a7ae
#
_cell.length_a   1.000
_cell.length_b   1.000
_cell.length_c   1.000
_cell.angle_alpha   90.00
_cell.angle_beta   90.00
_cell.angle_gamma   90.00
#
_symmetry.space_group_name_H-M   'P 1'
#
loop_
_entity.id
_entity.type
_entity.pdbx_description
1 polymer ?
#
loop_
_entity_poly.entity_id
_entity_poly.type
_entity_poly.pdbx_seq_one_letter_code
_entity_poly.pdbx_strand_id
1 'polypeptide(L)'
;YLNKGDLVIACFGHSSDTEGEASDRTFALPEVDKKMLASLSGCKKPIIGVVNAGGNIEMQGWVPTLKGLIWAFYGGQEAGTAVGEALFGKINPSGKLPMTFEKKWEDNPAYNSYYDPDGDKHVAYTEGIFIGYRGYDKLKREVQYPFGYGLSYTTFKLSDLTVSKPNADGTVEVTCRLANTGKRDGAQVVQAYVGKTESSPVERPEKELRKFEKVFLKAGESTTVKMTLPKESFMYFDVNSTQFVTDQIGRAS
;
A
#
# COMPACT_ATOMS: atom_id res chain seq x y z
N TYR A 1 30.02 18.58 6.70
CA TYR A 1 28.82 19.11 6.04
C TYR A 1 27.55 18.92 6.89
N LEU A 2 27.35 17.77 7.58
CA LEU A 2 26.15 17.48 8.40
C LEU A 2 25.87 18.52 9.51
N ASN A 3 26.88 19.22 10.00
CA ASN A 3 26.72 20.21 11.06
C ASN A 3 26.28 21.61 10.58
N LYS A 4 26.28 21.86 9.28
CA LYS A 4 25.98 23.18 8.69
C LYS A 4 24.52 23.36 8.26
N GLY A 5 23.79 22.27 8.05
CA GLY A 5 22.38 22.28 7.65
C GLY A 5 21.42 22.17 8.83
N ASP A 6 20.16 22.49 8.64
CA ASP A 6 19.09 22.35 9.63
C ASP A 6 18.44 20.98 9.60
N LEU A 7 18.51 20.29 8.48
CA LEU A 7 18.02 18.92 8.26
C LEU A 7 18.89 18.18 7.23
N VAL A 8 18.75 16.88 7.16
CA VAL A 8 19.38 16.01 6.18
C VAL A 8 18.29 15.38 5.29
N ILE A 9 18.46 15.45 3.97
CA ILE A 9 17.68 14.69 3.02
C ILE A 9 18.58 13.57 2.51
N ALA A 10 18.24 12.32 2.85
CA ALA A 10 18.96 11.12 2.44
C ALA A 10 18.20 10.47 1.27
N CYS A 11 18.81 10.51 0.07
CA CYS A 11 18.27 9.85 -1.12
C CYS A 11 19.01 8.53 -1.33
N PHE A 12 18.29 7.44 -1.43
CA PHE A 12 18.85 6.09 -1.56
C PHE A 12 17.83 5.12 -2.18
N GLY A 13 18.26 3.92 -2.48
CA GLY A 13 17.41 2.88 -3.05
C GLY A 13 18.09 2.10 -4.17
N HIS A 14 17.33 1.70 -5.16
CA HIS A 14 17.82 0.92 -6.30
C HIS A 14 17.88 1.75 -7.56
N SER A 15 18.72 1.31 -8.49
CA SER A 15 18.90 1.88 -9.84
C SER A 15 18.80 0.76 -10.88
N SER A 16 18.90 1.11 -12.16
CA SER A 16 18.98 0.14 -13.25
C SER A 16 20.12 -0.88 -13.12
N ASP A 17 21.15 -0.56 -12.32
CA ASP A 17 22.28 -1.48 -12.10
C ASP A 17 21.98 -2.55 -11.03
N THR A 18 20.97 -2.31 -10.20
CA THR A 18 20.64 -3.16 -9.06
C THR A 18 19.20 -3.70 -9.08
N GLU A 19 18.35 -3.15 -9.91
CA GLU A 19 16.96 -3.61 -10.11
C GLU A 19 16.63 -3.52 -11.60
N GLY A 20 16.36 -4.64 -12.25
CA GLY A 20 16.07 -4.73 -13.68
C GLY A 20 15.07 -5.82 -14.00
N GLU A 21 14.56 -5.79 -15.24
CA GLU A 21 13.70 -6.85 -15.75
C GLU A 21 14.49 -8.17 -15.85
N ALA A 22 13.83 -9.28 -15.55
CA ALA A 22 14.39 -10.63 -15.57
C ALA A 22 15.59 -10.85 -14.65
N SER A 23 15.79 -10.00 -13.64
CA SER A 23 16.83 -10.18 -12.63
C SER A 23 16.29 -9.88 -11.24
N ASP A 24 16.42 -10.85 -10.32
CA ASP A 24 16.02 -10.66 -8.94
C ASP A 24 17.06 -9.82 -8.19
N ARG A 25 16.61 -8.75 -7.56
CA ARG A 25 17.41 -8.03 -6.58
C ARG A 25 17.29 -8.65 -5.19
N THR A 26 18.24 -8.36 -4.34
CA THR A 26 18.12 -8.69 -2.93
C THR A 26 17.06 -7.82 -2.24
N PHE A 27 16.44 -8.33 -1.18
CA PHE A 27 15.54 -7.55 -0.32
C PHE A 27 16.26 -6.43 0.43
N ALA A 28 17.55 -6.57 0.65
CA ALA A 28 18.39 -5.60 1.32
C ALA A 28 18.73 -4.40 0.42
N LEU A 29 18.97 -3.25 1.04
CA LEU A 29 19.57 -2.09 0.37
C LEU A 29 20.97 -2.41 -0.19
N PRO A 30 21.40 -1.73 -1.27
CA PRO A 30 22.79 -1.74 -1.72
C PRO A 30 23.76 -1.36 -0.59
N GLU A 31 24.94 -1.98 -0.58
CA GLU A 31 25.92 -1.77 0.49
C GLU A 31 26.39 -0.31 0.63
N VAL A 32 26.41 0.44 -0.47
CA VAL A 32 26.76 1.87 -0.44
C VAL A 32 25.71 2.66 0.35
N ASP A 33 24.44 2.34 0.20
CA ASP A 33 23.34 3.01 0.89
C ASP A 33 23.30 2.61 2.37
N LYS A 34 23.52 1.33 2.68
CA LYS A 34 23.67 0.88 4.08
C LYS A 34 24.78 1.64 4.80
N LYS A 35 25.94 1.80 4.18
CA LYS A 35 27.08 2.57 4.73
C LYS A 35 26.71 4.04 4.91
N MET A 36 26.05 4.64 3.93
CA MET A 36 25.58 6.02 4.02
C MET A 36 24.61 6.20 5.19
N LEU A 37 23.58 5.36 5.30
CA LEU A 37 22.60 5.42 6.39
C LEU A 37 23.25 5.16 7.76
N ALA A 38 24.19 4.21 7.86
CA ALA A 38 24.95 3.96 9.08
C ALA A 38 25.77 5.19 9.51
N SER A 39 26.33 5.94 8.56
CA SER A 39 27.06 7.17 8.85
C SER A 39 26.18 8.28 9.44
N LEU A 40 24.86 8.20 9.23
CA LEU A 40 23.88 9.15 9.76
C LEU A 40 23.38 8.78 11.17
N SER A 41 23.74 7.62 11.71
CA SER A 41 23.23 7.12 13.00
C SER A 41 23.51 8.04 14.19
N GLY A 42 24.60 8.83 14.14
CA GLY A 42 24.93 9.84 15.15
C GLY A 42 24.44 11.26 14.84
N CYS A 43 23.70 11.46 13.76
CA CYS A 43 23.24 12.77 13.33
C CYS A 43 22.15 13.30 14.27
N LYS A 44 22.37 14.49 14.84
CA LYS A 44 21.41 15.16 15.74
C LYS A 44 20.34 15.97 14.96
N LYS A 45 20.48 16.08 13.65
CA LYS A 45 19.54 16.80 12.80
C LYS A 45 18.41 15.86 12.35
N PRO A 46 17.20 16.38 12.07
CA PRO A 46 16.14 15.58 11.46
C PRO A 46 16.61 14.98 10.13
N ILE A 47 16.29 13.74 9.89
CA ILE A 47 16.62 13.03 8.63
C ILE A 47 15.31 12.69 7.93
N ILE A 48 15.19 13.09 6.66
CA ILE A 48 14.12 12.72 5.76
C ILE A 48 14.67 11.76 4.73
N GLY A 49 14.11 10.57 4.67
CA GLY A 49 14.46 9.57 3.64
C GLY A 49 13.66 9.77 2.37
N VAL A 50 14.32 9.68 1.22
CA VAL A 50 13.69 9.60 -0.10
C VAL A 50 14.18 8.32 -0.75
N VAL A 51 13.25 7.38 -0.96
CA VAL A 51 13.58 6.05 -1.48
C VAL A 51 13.11 5.90 -2.92
N ASN A 52 14.03 5.51 -3.79
CA ASN A 52 13.75 5.07 -5.15
C ASN A 52 13.89 3.55 -5.21
N ALA A 53 12.78 2.85 -5.33
CA ALA A 53 12.74 1.40 -5.50
C ALA A 53 11.40 0.99 -6.12
N GLY A 54 11.39 0.00 -6.97
CA GLY A 54 10.17 -0.51 -7.61
C GLY A 54 9.27 -1.32 -6.67
N GLY A 55 9.84 -1.86 -5.60
CA GLY A 55 9.13 -2.65 -4.59
C GLY A 55 9.68 -2.43 -3.19
N ASN A 56 9.23 -3.25 -2.24
CA ASN A 56 9.68 -3.20 -0.86
C ASN A 56 11.17 -3.53 -0.71
N ILE A 57 11.80 -2.99 0.31
CA ILE A 57 13.17 -3.26 0.76
C ILE A 57 13.20 -3.43 2.28
N GLU A 58 14.25 -4.05 2.82
CA GLU A 58 14.44 -4.18 4.25
C GLU A 58 14.54 -2.81 4.95
N MET A 59 13.68 -2.58 5.94
CA MET A 59 13.54 -1.27 6.60
C MET A 59 13.91 -1.27 8.08
N GLN A 60 14.10 -2.44 8.70
CA GLN A 60 14.22 -2.58 10.15
C GLN A 60 15.36 -1.76 10.78
N GLY A 61 16.49 -1.65 10.08
CA GLY A 61 17.67 -0.99 10.62
C GLY A 61 17.72 0.53 10.48
N TRP A 62 16.91 1.13 9.62
CA TRP A 62 17.08 2.55 9.27
C TRP A 62 15.81 3.41 9.37
N VAL A 63 14.62 2.86 9.14
CA VAL A 63 13.37 3.65 9.26
C VAL A 63 13.21 4.34 10.61
N PRO A 64 13.55 3.71 11.77
CA PRO A 64 13.39 4.37 13.06
C PRO A 64 14.27 5.63 13.24
N THR A 65 15.31 5.80 12.42
CA THR A 65 16.19 6.97 12.48
C THR A 65 15.62 8.18 11.72
N LEU A 66 14.62 7.97 10.88
CA LEU A 66 14.02 8.99 10.05
C LEU A 66 12.91 9.75 10.78
N LYS A 67 12.73 11.01 10.43
CA LYS A 67 11.58 11.85 10.83
C LYS A 67 10.50 11.93 9.77
N GLY A 68 10.82 11.57 8.54
CA GLY A 68 9.91 11.46 7.43
C GLY A 68 10.46 10.54 6.36
N LEU A 69 9.57 9.93 5.59
CA LEU A 69 9.92 9.01 4.51
C LEU A 69 9.02 9.27 3.30
N ILE A 70 9.64 9.51 2.16
CA ILE A 70 8.99 9.55 0.85
C ILE A 70 9.42 8.31 0.09
N TRP A 71 8.45 7.49 -0.31
CA TRP A 71 8.66 6.39 -1.24
C TRP A 71 8.33 6.89 -2.64
N ALA A 72 9.35 7.21 -3.42
CA ALA A 72 9.19 7.87 -4.71
C ALA A 72 8.94 6.92 -5.87
N PHE A 73 9.15 5.60 -5.66
CA PHE A 73 9.17 4.63 -6.76
C PHE A 73 10.10 5.10 -7.89
N TYR A 74 9.74 4.84 -9.14
CA TYR A 74 10.43 5.34 -10.33
C TYR A 74 9.56 6.36 -11.04
N GLY A 75 9.71 7.62 -10.66
CA GLY A 75 8.83 8.73 -11.06
C GLY A 75 9.07 9.29 -12.48
N GLY A 76 9.96 8.69 -13.26
CA GLY A 76 10.26 9.14 -14.61
C GLY A 76 10.99 10.48 -14.66
N GLN A 77 10.83 11.20 -15.77
CA GLN A 77 11.59 12.43 -16.08
C GLN A 77 11.43 13.53 -15.02
N GLU A 78 10.23 13.72 -14.48
CA GLU A 78 9.90 14.77 -13.51
C GLU A 78 9.99 14.33 -12.04
N ALA A 79 10.58 13.16 -11.75
CA ALA A 79 10.68 12.62 -10.40
C ALA A 79 11.34 13.60 -9.42
N GLY A 80 12.45 14.22 -9.82
CA GLY A 80 13.16 15.18 -8.98
C GLY A 80 12.32 16.41 -8.64
N THR A 81 11.59 16.95 -9.63
CA THR A 81 10.66 18.06 -9.43
C THR A 81 9.55 17.68 -8.45
N ALA A 82 8.89 16.54 -8.66
CA ALA A 82 7.80 16.06 -7.80
C ALA A 82 8.24 15.81 -6.36
N VAL A 83 9.40 15.18 -6.16
CA VAL A 83 9.97 14.97 -4.82
C VAL A 83 10.34 16.28 -4.15
N GLY A 84 10.98 17.22 -4.88
CA GLY A 84 11.30 18.55 -4.37
C GLY A 84 10.05 19.31 -3.95
N GLU A 85 9.01 19.34 -4.78
CA GLU A 85 7.74 19.99 -4.47
C GLU A 85 7.03 19.37 -3.25
N ALA A 86 7.12 18.05 -3.09
CA ALA A 86 6.61 17.38 -1.91
C ALA A 86 7.41 17.75 -0.65
N LEU A 87 8.74 17.69 -0.70
CA LEU A 87 9.62 18.02 0.43
C LEU A 87 9.40 19.45 0.94
N PHE A 88 9.24 20.41 0.04
CA PHE A 88 9.02 21.81 0.40
C PHE A 88 7.53 22.17 0.57
N GLY A 89 6.63 21.19 0.50
CA GLY A 89 5.21 21.38 0.77
C GLY A 89 4.46 22.18 -0.28
N LYS A 90 5.00 22.32 -1.50
CA LYS A 90 4.31 22.93 -2.63
C LYS A 90 3.16 22.03 -3.12
N ILE A 91 3.35 20.72 -3.07
CA ILE A 91 2.30 19.73 -3.24
C ILE A 91 2.09 18.94 -1.94
N ASN A 92 0.87 18.45 -1.74
CA ASN A 92 0.54 17.56 -0.64
C ASN A 92 0.45 16.12 -1.16
N PRO A 93 1.35 15.20 -0.74
CA PRO A 93 1.30 13.81 -1.16
C PRO A 93 -0.03 13.15 -0.84
N SER A 94 -0.55 12.37 -1.78
CA SER A 94 -1.82 11.63 -1.63
C SER A 94 -1.75 10.21 -2.16
N GLY A 95 -0.57 9.76 -2.55
CA GLY A 95 -0.32 8.39 -3.00
C GLY A 95 -0.57 7.38 -1.90
N LYS A 96 -1.01 6.18 -2.29
CA LYS A 96 -1.18 5.02 -1.40
C LYS A 96 -0.36 3.87 -1.94
N LEU A 97 0.22 3.07 -1.05
CA LEU A 97 1.02 1.91 -1.43
C LEU A 97 0.15 0.90 -2.21
N PRO A 98 0.57 0.49 -3.41
CA PRO A 98 -0.14 -0.50 -4.21
C PRO A 98 0.20 -1.94 -3.81
N MET A 99 1.02 -2.11 -2.78
CA MET A 99 1.44 -3.40 -2.24
C MET A 99 1.67 -3.28 -0.74
N THR A 100 1.70 -4.41 -0.05
CA THR A 100 2.12 -4.49 1.36
C THR A 100 3.63 -4.47 1.43
N PHE A 101 4.18 -3.75 2.39
CA PHE A 101 5.60 -3.76 2.72
C PHE A 101 5.82 -4.62 3.95
N GLU A 102 6.36 -5.82 3.76
CA GLU A 102 6.72 -6.74 4.81
C GLU A 102 7.90 -6.24 5.64
N LYS A 103 8.02 -6.74 6.88
CA LYS A 103 9.16 -6.46 7.75
C LYS A 103 10.40 -7.28 7.36
N LYS A 104 10.18 -8.51 6.92
CA LYS A 104 11.23 -9.48 6.52
C LYS A 104 10.82 -10.15 5.22
N TRP A 105 11.77 -10.57 4.44
CA TRP A 105 11.53 -11.31 3.20
C TRP A 105 10.74 -12.60 3.45
N GLU A 106 11.04 -13.30 4.55
CA GLU A 106 10.37 -14.55 4.94
C GLU A 106 8.88 -14.36 5.33
N ASP A 107 8.46 -13.11 5.57
CA ASP A 107 7.07 -12.80 5.86
C ASP A 107 6.20 -12.74 4.59
N ASN A 108 6.81 -12.72 3.39
CA ASN A 108 6.06 -12.71 2.13
C ASN A 108 5.26 -14.00 1.98
N PRO A 109 3.95 -13.95 1.67
CA PRO A 109 3.12 -15.15 1.49
C PRO A 109 3.64 -16.14 0.46
N ALA A 110 4.35 -15.65 -0.57
CA ALA A 110 4.95 -16.47 -1.62
C ALA A 110 6.39 -16.93 -1.34
N TYR A 111 6.96 -16.57 -0.17
CA TYR A 111 8.37 -16.83 0.14
C TYR A 111 8.82 -18.27 -0.12
N ASN A 112 8.01 -19.24 0.30
CA ASN A 112 8.35 -20.67 0.18
C ASN A 112 8.04 -21.26 -1.22
N SER A 113 7.35 -20.51 -2.08
CA SER A 113 6.91 -20.98 -3.40
C SER A 113 7.44 -20.11 -4.56
N TYR A 114 8.27 -19.09 -4.26
CA TYR A 114 8.78 -18.17 -5.27
C TYR A 114 9.88 -18.77 -6.14
N TYR A 115 10.78 -19.53 -5.51
CA TYR A 115 11.89 -20.19 -6.22
C TYR A 115 11.58 -21.65 -6.53
N ASP A 116 12.26 -22.18 -7.51
CA ASP A 116 12.32 -23.59 -7.88
C ASP A 116 13.52 -24.24 -7.15
N PRO A 117 13.33 -24.78 -5.93
CA PRO A 117 14.45 -25.23 -5.10
C PRO A 117 15.04 -26.57 -5.54
N ASP A 118 14.30 -27.39 -6.28
CA ASP A 118 14.73 -28.70 -6.79
C ASP A 118 15.17 -28.69 -8.26
N GLY A 119 14.94 -27.59 -8.96
CA GLY A 119 15.40 -27.38 -10.33
C GLY A 119 14.60 -28.15 -11.38
N ASP A 120 13.40 -28.61 -11.03
CA ASP A 120 12.52 -29.38 -11.92
C ASP A 120 11.77 -28.50 -12.95
N LYS A 121 11.97 -27.18 -12.86
CA LYS A 121 11.31 -26.13 -13.66
C LYS A 121 9.81 -25.98 -13.41
N HIS A 122 9.35 -26.41 -12.24
CA HIS A 122 7.99 -26.21 -11.80
C HIS A 122 7.95 -25.32 -10.55
N VAL A 123 7.05 -24.37 -10.54
CA VAL A 123 6.78 -23.52 -9.38
C VAL A 123 5.31 -23.62 -9.02
N ALA A 124 5.03 -23.99 -7.77
CA ALA A 124 3.67 -24.14 -7.27
C ALA A 124 3.23 -22.85 -6.58
N TYR A 125 2.14 -22.24 -7.04
CA TYR A 125 1.52 -21.07 -6.40
C TYR A 125 0.70 -21.51 -5.18
N THR A 126 1.40 -21.91 -4.11
CA THR A 126 0.79 -22.50 -2.92
C THR A 126 -0.07 -21.54 -2.10
N GLU A 127 0.15 -20.23 -2.25
CA GLU A 127 -0.64 -19.18 -1.64
C GLU A 127 -2.04 -19.06 -2.25
N GLY A 128 -2.26 -19.54 -3.47
CA GLY A 128 -3.54 -19.49 -4.18
C GLY A 128 -4.09 -18.07 -4.28
N ILE A 129 -5.31 -17.85 -3.80
CA ILE A 129 -5.97 -16.52 -3.82
C ILE A 129 -5.44 -15.56 -2.74
N PHE A 130 -4.57 -16.04 -1.84
CA PHE A 130 -4.06 -15.28 -0.69
C PHE A 130 -2.73 -14.57 -1.00
N ILE A 131 -2.64 -13.97 -2.17
CA ILE A 131 -1.51 -13.13 -2.57
C ILE A 131 -1.58 -11.73 -1.94
N GLY A 132 -0.43 -11.09 -1.77
CA GLY A 132 -0.32 -9.73 -1.25
C GLY A 132 -1.02 -9.56 0.11
N TYR A 133 -1.71 -8.44 0.33
CA TYR A 133 -2.36 -8.12 1.61
C TYR A 133 -3.34 -9.22 2.10
N ARG A 134 -3.97 -9.95 1.19
CA ARG A 134 -4.88 -11.06 1.53
C ARG A 134 -4.16 -12.19 2.26
N GLY A 135 -2.92 -12.47 1.87
CA GLY A 135 -2.06 -13.45 2.53
C GLY A 135 -1.57 -12.97 3.89
N TYR A 136 -1.11 -11.73 3.99
CA TYR A 136 -0.68 -11.15 5.28
C TYR A 136 -1.84 -11.13 6.29
N ASP A 137 -3.05 -10.73 5.86
CA ASP A 137 -4.25 -10.73 6.72
C ASP A 137 -4.59 -12.17 7.18
N LYS A 138 -4.61 -13.16 6.26
CA LYS A 138 -4.87 -14.57 6.59
C LYS A 138 -3.88 -15.15 7.59
N LEU A 139 -2.59 -14.87 7.37
CA LEU A 139 -1.50 -15.37 8.21
C LEU A 139 -1.31 -14.54 9.48
N LYS A 140 -2.06 -13.45 9.64
CA LYS A 140 -1.95 -12.47 10.75
C LYS A 140 -0.52 -11.98 10.94
N ARG A 141 0.19 -11.77 9.82
CA ARG A 141 1.58 -11.29 9.82
C ARG A 141 1.62 -9.79 10.00
N GLU A 142 2.46 -9.34 10.93
CA GLU A 142 2.74 -7.92 11.08
C GLU A 142 3.54 -7.41 9.89
N VAL A 143 3.13 -6.25 9.38
CA VAL A 143 3.77 -5.62 8.23
C VAL A 143 4.39 -4.28 8.59
N GLN A 144 5.35 -3.80 7.82
CA GLN A 144 5.95 -2.48 8.00
C GLN A 144 4.96 -1.38 7.59
N TYR A 145 4.38 -1.52 6.40
CA TYR A 145 3.30 -0.67 5.91
C TYR A 145 2.28 -1.53 5.14
N PRO A 146 1.00 -1.45 5.47
CA PRO A 146 -0.01 -2.23 4.78
C PRO A 146 -0.30 -1.69 3.37
N PHE A 147 -0.85 -2.55 2.52
CA PHE A 147 -1.47 -2.12 1.27
C PHE A 147 -2.44 -0.95 1.49
N GLY A 148 -2.41 0.05 0.62
CA GLY A 148 -3.26 1.23 0.73
C GLY A 148 -2.78 2.28 1.75
N TYR A 149 -1.66 2.05 2.43
CA TYR A 149 -1.08 3.02 3.36
C TYR A 149 -0.50 4.22 2.62
N GLY A 150 -0.60 5.39 3.25
CA GLY A 150 0.03 6.63 2.80
C GLY A 150 -0.49 7.81 3.59
N LEU A 151 0.43 8.64 4.08
CA LEU A 151 0.13 9.83 4.86
C LEU A 151 -0.11 11.04 3.95
N SER A 152 -0.61 12.11 4.55
CA SER A 152 -0.82 13.43 3.94
C SER A 152 -0.29 14.50 4.88
N TYR A 153 -0.04 15.70 4.36
CA TYR A 153 0.29 16.87 5.19
C TYR A 153 -0.96 17.54 5.81
N THR A 154 -2.13 16.94 5.60
CA THR A 154 -3.38 17.28 6.27
C THR A 154 -4.00 16.03 6.88
N THR A 155 -5.08 16.15 7.61
CA THR A 155 -5.79 15.05 8.23
C THR A 155 -7.17 14.89 7.62
N PHE A 156 -7.59 13.63 7.46
CA PHE A 156 -8.92 13.31 6.94
C PHE A 156 -9.69 12.46 7.96
N LYS A 157 -11.01 12.63 7.97
CA LYS A 157 -11.93 11.82 8.77
C LYS A 157 -13.00 11.23 7.86
N LEU A 158 -13.16 9.91 7.95
CA LEU A 158 -14.30 9.18 7.38
C LEU A 158 -15.37 8.99 8.46
N SER A 159 -16.64 9.17 8.09
CA SER A 159 -17.79 8.97 8.96
C SER A 159 -19.03 8.61 8.14
N ASP A 160 -20.12 8.30 8.82
CA ASP A 160 -21.45 8.13 8.26
C ASP A 160 -21.48 7.09 7.12
N LEU A 161 -20.79 5.94 7.31
CA LEU A 161 -20.81 4.84 6.35
C LEU A 161 -22.23 4.28 6.25
N THR A 162 -22.74 4.23 5.02
CA THR A 162 -24.00 3.56 4.71
C THR A 162 -23.81 2.59 3.56
N VAL A 163 -24.55 1.49 3.59
CA VAL A 163 -24.54 0.45 2.57
C VAL A 163 -26.00 0.15 2.23
N SER A 164 -26.37 0.29 0.96
CA SER A 164 -27.73 -0.01 0.51
C SER A 164 -28.00 -1.51 0.53
N LYS A 165 -29.30 -1.87 0.49
CA LYS A 165 -29.67 -3.21 0.01
C LYS A 165 -29.27 -3.34 -1.46
N PRO A 166 -29.05 -4.58 -1.96
CA PRO A 166 -28.82 -4.79 -3.39
C PRO A 166 -29.96 -4.23 -4.22
N ASN A 167 -29.62 -3.55 -5.31
CA ASN A 167 -30.58 -3.14 -6.34
C ASN A 167 -31.07 -4.35 -7.15
N ALA A 168 -32.03 -4.13 -8.03
CA ALA A 168 -32.58 -5.21 -8.90
C ALA A 168 -31.52 -5.84 -9.82
N ASP A 169 -30.48 -5.11 -10.19
CA ASP A 169 -29.33 -5.58 -10.98
C ASP A 169 -28.21 -6.20 -10.14
N GLY A 170 -28.39 -6.26 -8.81
CA GLY A 170 -27.41 -6.79 -7.85
C GLY A 170 -26.34 -5.79 -7.44
N THR A 171 -26.34 -4.55 -7.93
CA THR A 171 -25.39 -3.52 -7.48
C THR A 171 -25.71 -3.08 -6.05
N VAL A 172 -24.67 -2.65 -5.33
CA VAL A 172 -24.76 -2.11 -3.96
C VAL A 172 -24.15 -0.73 -3.93
N GLU A 173 -24.86 0.22 -3.35
CA GLU A 173 -24.38 1.57 -3.17
C GLU A 173 -23.74 1.71 -1.77
N VAL A 174 -22.51 2.20 -1.74
CA VAL A 174 -21.76 2.51 -0.52
C VAL A 174 -21.53 4.02 -0.48
N THR A 175 -21.92 4.66 0.61
CA THR A 175 -21.64 6.09 0.80
C THR A 175 -20.96 6.31 2.14
N CYS A 176 -20.08 7.32 2.17
CA CYS A 176 -19.50 7.80 3.42
C CYS A 176 -19.24 9.31 3.32
N ARG A 177 -19.14 9.96 4.45
CA ARG A 177 -18.69 11.35 4.52
C ARG A 177 -17.18 11.37 4.68
N LEU A 178 -16.50 12.13 3.79
CA LEU A 178 -15.08 12.46 3.90
C LEU A 178 -14.93 13.92 4.28
N ALA A 179 -14.18 14.22 5.33
CA ALA A 179 -13.86 15.58 5.76
C ALA A 179 -12.34 15.77 5.82
N ASN A 180 -11.83 16.87 5.27
CA ASN A 180 -10.49 17.36 5.53
C ASN A 180 -10.52 18.15 6.85
N THR A 181 -10.03 17.55 7.92
CA THR A 181 -10.03 18.12 9.28
C THR A 181 -8.76 18.91 9.60
N GLY A 182 -7.81 18.94 8.68
CA GLY A 182 -6.54 19.65 8.85
C GLY A 182 -6.57 21.07 8.28
N LYS A 183 -5.38 21.66 8.18
CA LYS A 183 -5.20 23.07 7.81
C LYS A 183 -4.64 23.27 6.40
N ARG A 184 -4.52 22.21 5.61
CA ARG A 184 -4.00 22.25 4.25
C ARG A 184 -4.97 21.56 3.29
N ASP A 185 -5.02 22.05 2.07
CA ASP A 185 -5.69 21.37 0.97
C ASP A 185 -5.01 20.02 0.69
N GLY A 186 -5.78 19.03 0.29
CA GLY A 186 -5.20 17.72 -0.02
C GLY A 186 -6.22 16.76 -0.62
N ALA A 187 -5.71 15.63 -1.08
CA ALA A 187 -6.53 14.55 -1.59
C ALA A 187 -6.40 13.29 -0.72
N GLN A 188 -7.50 12.57 -0.60
CA GLN A 188 -7.56 11.27 0.06
C GLN A 188 -8.12 10.23 -0.89
N VAL A 189 -7.53 9.04 -0.87
CA VAL A 189 -8.09 7.88 -1.55
C VAL A 189 -8.99 7.13 -0.55
N VAL A 190 -10.27 7.13 -0.81
CA VAL A 190 -11.26 6.34 -0.07
C VAL A 190 -11.33 4.98 -0.72
N GLN A 191 -11.16 3.92 0.07
CA GLN A 191 -11.08 2.54 -0.41
C GLN A 191 -12.27 1.75 0.15
N ALA A 192 -13.01 1.07 -0.71
CA ALA A 192 -14.12 0.20 -0.34
C ALA A 192 -13.66 -1.26 -0.44
N TYR A 193 -13.69 -1.94 0.69
CA TYR A 193 -13.39 -3.37 0.80
C TYR A 193 -14.65 -4.16 1.07
N VAL A 194 -14.75 -5.33 0.43
CA VAL A 194 -15.79 -6.32 0.72
C VAL A 194 -15.14 -7.45 1.53
N GLY A 195 -15.67 -7.68 2.72
CA GLY A 195 -15.25 -8.77 3.60
C GLY A 195 -16.08 -10.03 3.39
N LYS A 196 -15.50 -11.19 3.72
CA LYS A 196 -16.24 -12.45 3.79
C LYS A 196 -17.25 -12.44 4.94
N THR A 197 -18.29 -13.25 4.85
CA THR A 197 -19.14 -13.59 5.99
C THR A 197 -18.56 -14.79 6.73
N GLU A 198 -18.96 -14.98 8.00
CA GLU A 198 -18.61 -16.19 8.77
C GLU A 198 -19.25 -17.45 8.16
N SER A 199 -20.36 -17.28 7.44
CA SER A 199 -21.11 -18.36 6.79
C SER A 199 -20.68 -18.64 5.35
N SER A 200 -19.58 -18.05 4.87
CA SER A 200 -19.09 -18.33 3.51
C SER A 200 -18.80 -19.82 3.34
N PRO A 201 -19.34 -20.46 2.30
CA PRO A 201 -19.17 -21.91 2.09
C PRO A 201 -17.76 -22.28 1.63
N VAL A 202 -16.95 -21.30 1.25
CA VAL A 202 -15.57 -21.47 0.79
C VAL A 202 -14.64 -20.54 1.54
N GLU A 203 -13.36 -20.93 1.60
CA GLU A 203 -12.34 -20.06 2.15
C GLU A 203 -12.13 -18.82 1.27
N ARG A 204 -12.23 -17.63 1.85
CA ARG A 204 -12.07 -16.34 1.17
C ARG A 204 -11.16 -15.41 1.98
N PRO A 205 -10.55 -14.42 1.32
CA PRO A 205 -9.84 -13.35 2.01
C PRO A 205 -10.74 -12.63 3.03
N GLU A 206 -10.16 -12.15 4.11
CA GLU A 206 -10.90 -11.38 5.12
C GLU A 206 -11.55 -10.13 4.53
N LYS A 207 -10.85 -9.51 3.57
CA LYS A 207 -11.33 -8.35 2.82
C LYS A 207 -10.68 -8.28 1.44
N GLU A 208 -11.40 -7.73 0.48
CA GLU A 208 -10.91 -7.53 -0.88
C GLU A 208 -11.26 -6.12 -1.35
N LEU A 209 -10.27 -5.38 -1.84
CA LEU A 209 -10.51 -4.07 -2.43
C LEU A 209 -11.36 -4.21 -3.68
N ARG A 210 -12.54 -3.59 -3.70
CA ARG A 210 -13.47 -3.67 -4.82
C ARG A 210 -13.66 -2.34 -5.53
N LYS A 211 -13.45 -1.22 -4.82
CA LYS A 211 -13.49 0.11 -5.44
C LYS A 211 -12.68 1.10 -4.63
N PHE A 212 -12.22 2.15 -5.28
CA PHE A 212 -11.64 3.31 -4.62
C PHE A 212 -12.00 4.59 -5.37
N GLU A 213 -11.96 5.71 -4.64
CA GLU A 213 -12.21 7.05 -5.18
C GLU A 213 -11.18 8.01 -4.59
N LYS A 214 -10.51 8.79 -5.44
CA LYS A 214 -9.59 9.85 -5.01
C LYS A 214 -10.31 11.18 -5.00
N VAL A 215 -10.42 11.79 -3.82
CA VAL A 215 -11.19 13.01 -3.59
C VAL A 215 -10.27 14.12 -3.09
N PHE A 216 -10.27 15.26 -3.76
CA PHE A 216 -9.59 16.46 -3.31
C PHE A 216 -10.55 17.32 -2.49
N LEU A 217 -10.07 17.82 -1.34
CA LEU A 217 -10.80 18.72 -0.46
C LEU A 217 -9.91 19.87 0.01
N LYS A 218 -10.47 21.06 0.02
CA LYS A 218 -9.84 22.21 0.69
C LYS A 218 -9.82 21.98 2.21
N ALA A 219 -8.96 22.72 2.90
CA ALA A 219 -8.90 22.70 4.35
C ALA A 219 -10.30 23.02 4.97
N GLY A 220 -10.78 22.16 5.86
CA GLY A 220 -12.10 22.30 6.50
C GLY A 220 -13.29 21.85 5.63
N GLU A 221 -13.07 21.48 4.37
CA GLU A 221 -14.14 21.02 3.48
C GLU A 221 -14.53 19.58 3.76
N SER A 222 -15.78 19.24 3.45
CA SER A 222 -16.26 17.85 3.49
C SER A 222 -17.20 17.57 2.34
N THR A 223 -17.27 16.30 1.94
CA THR A 223 -18.17 15.83 0.88
C THR A 223 -18.69 14.44 1.20
N THR A 224 -19.76 14.03 0.52
CA THR A 224 -20.21 12.64 0.51
C THR A 224 -19.57 11.91 -0.67
N VAL A 225 -18.82 10.85 -0.35
CA VAL A 225 -18.26 9.95 -1.37
C VAL A 225 -19.25 8.82 -1.58
N LYS A 226 -19.58 8.58 -2.86
CA LYS A 226 -20.53 7.56 -3.28
C LYS A 226 -19.83 6.58 -4.23
N MET A 227 -19.91 5.30 -3.93
CA MET A 227 -19.35 4.23 -4.74
C MET A 227 -20.42 3.18 -5.01
N THR A 228 -20.62 2.82 -6.28
CA THR A 228 -21.48 1.70 -6.66
C THR A 228 -20.59 0.49 -6.90
N LEU A 229 -20.82 -0.57 -6.13
CA LEU A 229 -20.16 -1.86 -6.27
C LEU A 229 -21.01 -2.75 -7.18
N PRO A 230 -20.48 -3.29 -8.29
CA PRO A 230 -21.20 -4.22 -9.12
C PRO A 230 -21.40 -5.55 -8.38
N LYS A 231 -22.36 -6.37 -8.79
CA LYS A 231 -22.66 -7.66 -8.16
C LYS A 231 -21.45 -8.59 -8.12
N GLU A 232 -20.57 -8.50 -9.12
CA GLU A 232 -19.32 -9.27 -9.22
C GLU A 232 -18.37 -9.02 -8.03
N SER A 233 -18.52 -7.87 -7.35
CA SER A 233 -17.77 -7.57 -6.12
C SER A 233 -18.06 -8.54 -4.98
N PHE A 234 -19.19 -9.24 -5.04
CA PHE A 234 -19.68 -10.18 -4.02
C PHE A 234 -19.59 -11.64 -4.45
N MET A 235 -19.07 -11.90 -5.65
CA MET A 235 -18.99 -13.24 -6.23
C MET A 235 -17.66 -13.91 -5.91
N TYR A 236 -17.68 -15.23 -5.86
CA TYR A 236 -16.52 -16.10 -5.90
C TYR A 236 -16.69 -17.17 -6.99
N PHE A 237 -15.59 -17.73 -7.45
CA PHE A 237 -15.64 -18.84 -8.40
C PHE A 237 -15.85 -20.15 -7.65
N ASP A 238 -16.97 -20.80 -7.92
CA ASP A 238 -17.27 -22.14 -7.39
C ASP A 238 -16.73 -23.21 -8.33
N VAL A 239 -15.73 -23.96 -7.86
CA VAL A 239 -15.08 -25.02 -8.64
C VAL A 239 -16.00 -26.18 -8.98
N ASN A 240 -17.04 -26.41 -8.17
CA ASN A 240 -17.98 -27.53 -8.39
C ASN A 240 -18.95 -27.24 -9.52
N SER A 241 -19.49 -26.02 -9.57
CA SER A 241 -20.37 -25.56 -10.64
C SER A 241 -19.62 -24.94 -11.82
N THR A 242 -18.32 -24.69 -11.68
CA THR A 242 -17.48 -23.97 -12.67
C THR A 242 -18.04 -22.60 -13.05
N GLN A 243 -18.63 -21.90 -12.10
CA GLN A 243 -19.28 -20.60 -12.32
C GLN A 243 -18.96 -19.61 -11.19
N PHE A 244 -19.09 -18.32 -11.49
CA PHE A 244 -19.13 -17.30 -10.47
C PHE A 244 -20.49 -17.28 -9.78
N VAL A 245 -20.50 -17.48 -8.47
CA VAL A 245 -21.71 -17.46 -7.64
C VAL A 245 -21.63 -16.35 -6.60
N THR A 246 -22.77 -15.78 -6.26
CA THR A 246 -22.85 -14.74 -5.23
C THR A 246 -22.88 -15.39 -3.85
N ASP A 247 -21.96 -14.97 -2.99
CA ASP A 247 -22.01 -15.29 -1.56
C ASP A 247 -23.07 -14.39 -0.86
N GLN A 248 -23.52 -14.81 0.31
CA GLN A 248 -24.30 -13.91 1.15
C GLN A 248 -23.46 -12.66 1.47
N ILE A 249 -24.03 -11.48 1.27
CA ILE A 249 -23.31 -10.21 1.39
C ILE A 249 -22.81 -10.04 2.81
N GLY A 250 -21.48 -10.04 2.98
CA GLY A 250 -20.81 -9.72 4.19
C GLY A 250 -20.73 -8.21 4.47
N ARG A 251 -20.07 -7.84 5.53
CA ARG A 251 -19.88 -6.43 5.90
C ARG A 251 -19.04 -5.69 4.88
N ALA A 252 -19.51 -4.53 4.43
CA ALA A 252 -18.65 -3.53 3.81
C ALA A 252 -17.99 -2.68 4.91
N SER A 253 -16.69 -2.50 4.84
CA SER A 253 -15.91 -1.67 5.77
C SER A 253 -15.08 -0.64 5.02
#